data_0c57bf3c68a9daa8ae05d7f1b4116aac
#
_entry.id   0c57bf3c68a9daa8ae05d7f1b4116aac
#
_cell.length_a   1.000
_cell.length_b   1.000
_cell.length_c   1.000
_cell.angle_alpha   90.00
_cell.angle_beta   90.00
_cell.angle_gamma   90.00
#
_symmetry.space_group_name_H-M   'P 1'
#
loop_
_entity.id
_entity.type
_entity.pdbx_description
1 polymer ?
#
loop_
_entity_poly.entity_id
_entity_poly.type
_entity_poly.pdbx_seq_one_letter_code
_entity_poly.pdbx_strand_id
1 'polypeptide(L)'
;MLVPAETPESGQVAWPLISYEDIKSDTDKQLQRELKKLSKRLAEQSAFFSEGFRPELNSISEVGGATEVIMETVDKQDISLVVMGMSGAGSLERFFIGSNTRDLIAKAAFPVLLIPSEYVYQPIKKIAFATDLNKGDINVLHTLACFAKVFDADIQINHITDTKYETGGDKYKADAFMVELYKKVTYSKMHYHLIKSMDVDHGLNWLNEHGQVDLLAMVHRPHNFLTSLFAGSHTQKLARHVTLPLLVFPPEYGATI
;
A
#
# COMPACT_ATOMS: atom_id res chain seq x y z
N MET A 1 28.70 -12.52 17.41
CA MET A 1 30.14 -12.29 17.23
C MET A 1 30.74 -12.23 18.62
N LEU A 2 31.35 -13.33 19.06
CA LEU A 2 32.02 -13.43 20.36
C LEU A 2 33.39 -12.77 20.24
N VAL A 3 33.62 -11.73 21.02
CA VAL A 3 34.96 -11.16 21.18
C VAL A 3 35.62 -11.94 22.31
N PRO A 4 36.77 -12.60 22.08
CA PRO A 4 37.50 -13.24 23.17
C PRO A 4 38.07 -12.18 24.10
N ALA A 5 37.76 -12.30 25.38
CA ALA A 5 38.39 -11.49 26.42
C ALA A 5 39.81 -11.99 26.67
N GLU A 6 40.83 -11.18 26.36
CA GLU A 6 42.15 -11.34 26.93
C GLU A 6 42.06 -10.98 28.43
N THR A 7 42.46 -11.90 29.28
CA THR A 7 42.53 -11.71 30.72
C THR A 7 43.73 -10.84 31.09
N PRO A 8 43.55 -9.65 31.65
CA PRO A 8 44.63 -8.97 32.35
C PRO A 8 44.84 -9.63 33.73
N GLU A 9 46.02 -9.97 34.04
CA GLU A 9 46.42 -10.32 35.41
C GLU A 9 46.13 -9.13 36.34
N SER A 10 45.46 -9.42 37.46
CA SER A 10 45.09 -8.53 38.55
C SER A 10 43.93 -7.53 38.31
N GLY A 11 42.79 -7.92 38.80
CA GLY A 11 41.60 -7.05 38.97
C GLY A 11 40.41 -7.53 38.11
N GLN A 12 39.68 -8.48 38.64
CA GLN A 12 38.46 -8.99 37.99
C GLN A 12 37.40 -7.90 37.91
N VAL A 13 37.29 -7.26 36.77
CA VAL A 13 36.03 -6.61 36.39
C VAL A 13 35.24 -7.67 35.64
N ALA A 14 34.33 -8.35 36.31
CA ALA A 14 33.36 -9.24 35.68
C ALA A 14 32.39 -8.38 34.86
N TRP A 15 32.58 -8.31 33.56
CA TRP A 15 31.56 -7.83 32.66
C TRP A 15 30.39 -8.81 32.68
N PRO A 16 29.15 -8.38 32.90
CA PRO A 16 28.03 -9.31 32.80
C PRO A 16 27.99 -9.89 31.39
N LEU A 17 28.14 -11.20 31.31
CA LEU A 17 27.87 -11.95 30.07
C LEU A 17 26.41 -11.88 29.78
N ILE A 18 26.00 -10.86 29.02
CA ILE A 18 24.61 -10.76 28.55
C ILE A 18 24.48 -11.83 27.46
N SER A 19 23.68 -12.87 27.73
CA SER A 19 23.45 -13.90 26.75
C SER A 19 22.58 -13.35 25.60
N TYR A 20 22.71 -13.93 24.42
CA TYR A 20 21.85 -13.59 23.28
C TYR A 20 20.37 -13.79 23.63
N GLU A 21 20.05 -14.76 24.44
CA GLU A 21 18.70 -15.06 24.93
C GLU A 21 18.15 -13.98 25.85
N ASP A 22 19.00 -13.38 26.72
CA ASP A 22 18.61 -12.28 27.59
C ASP A 22 18.31 -11.00 26.79
N ILE A 23 19.16 -10.69 25.80
CA ILE A 23 18.95 -9.54 24.91
C ILE A 23 17.65 -9.73 24.10
N LYS A 24 17.42 -10.93 23.57
CA LYS A 24 16.19 -11.27 22.84
C LYS A 24 14.97 -11.14 23.73
N SER A 25 15.01 -11.70 24.93
CA SER A 25 13.90 -11.64 25.91
C SER A 25 13.55 -10.21 26.30
N ASP A 26 14.52 -9.35 26.52
CA ASP A 26 14.27 -7.95 26.91
C ASP A 26 13.76 -7.12 25.71
N THR A 27 14.26 -7.36 24.52
CA THR A 27 13.79 -6.73 23.29
C THR A 27 12.34 -7.14 23.01
N ASP A 28 12.00 -8.42 23.14
CA ASP A 28 10.64 -8.92 22.96
C ASP A 28 9.66 -8.30 23.98
N LYS A 29 10.06 -8.21 25.25
CA LYS A 29 9.24 -7.56 26.29
C LYS A 29 9.02 -6.07 26.01
N GLN A 30 10.04 -5.38 25.54
CA GLN A 30 9.92 -3.97 25.16
C GLN A 30 8.97 -3.79 23.99
N LEU A 31 9.13 -4.61 22.93
CA LEU A 31 8.28 -4.59 21.74
C LEU A 31 6.82 -4.88 22.09
N GLN A 32 6.57 -5.88 22.90
CA GLN A 32 5.23 -6.22 23.42
C GLN A 32 4.59 -5.04 24.18
N ARG A 33 5.36 -4.32 25.00
CA ARG A 33 4.87 -3.14 25.71
C ARG A 33 4.51 -2.01 24.74
N GLU A 34 5.31 -1.76 23.71
CA GLU A 34 5.04 -0.74 22.70
C GLU A 34 3.82 -1.10 21.84
N LEU A 35 3.68 -2.35 21.42
CA LEU A 35 2.50 -2.85 20.70
C LEU A 35 1.24 -2.70 21.55
N LYS A 36 1.29 -3.03 22.85
CA LYS A 36 0.15 -2.85 23.76
C LYS A 36 -0.24 -1.37 23.93
N LYS A 37 0.74 -0.46 24.02
CA LYS A 37 0.48 0.99 24.07
C LYS A 37 -0.17 1.47 22.78
N LEU A 38 0.33 1.00 21.63
CA LEU A 38 -0.22 1.34 20.31
C LEU A 38 -1.66 0.84 20.17
N SER A 39 -1.92 -0.43 20.49
CA SER A 39 -3.26 -1.01 20.44
C SER A 39 -4.25 -0.25 21.34
N LYS A 40 -3.83 0.14 22.55
CA LYS A 40 -4.66 0.95 23.45
C LYS A 40 -4.99 2.31 22.84
N ARG A 41 -3.98 3.01 22.30
CA ARG A 41 -4.18 4.30 21.63
C ARG A 41 -5.12 4.20 20.44
N LEU A 42 -4.96 3.17 19.60
CA LEU A 42 -5.84 2.93 18.46
C LEU A 42 -7.27 2.62 18.89
N ALA A 43 -7.47 1.83 19.95
CA ALA A 43 -8.79 1.54 20.51
C ALA A 43 -9.49 2.81 21.04
N GLU A 44 -8.75 3.69 21.71
CA GLU A 44 -9.26 4.98 22.20
C GLU A 44 -9.64 5.90 21.03
N GLN A 45 -8.81 5.96 19.97
CA GLN A 45 -9.08 6.75 18.77
C GLN A 45 -10.27 6.20 17.98
N SER A 46 -10.35 4.88 17.79
CA SER A 46 -11.48 4.27 17.06
C SER A 46 -12.81 4.49 17.76
N ALA A 47 -12.85 4.47 19.09
CA ALA A 47 -14.05 4.74 19.85
C ALA A 47 -14.56 6.18 19.67
N PHE A 48 -13.69 7.14 19.34
CA PHE A 48 -14.05 8.52 19.07
C PHE A 48 -14.68 8.71 17.68
N PHE A 49 -14.24 7.91 16.68
CA PHE A 49 -14.68 8.07 15.29
C PHE A 49 -15.87 7.18 14.91
N SER A 50 -16.21 6.18 15.70
CA SER A 50 -17.24 5.19 15.37
C SER A 50 -18.32 5.13 16.45
N GLU A 51 -19.51 5.67 16.16
CA GLU A 51 -20.69 5.50 17.01
C GLU A 51 -21.05 4.00 17.13
N GLY A 52 -20.58 3.36 18.22
CA GLY A 52 -20.98 1.99 18.57
C GLY A 52 -20.17 0.84 17.99
N PHE A 53 -19.30 1.07 17.02
CA PHE A 53 -18.41 0.04 16.50
C PHE A 53 -17.07 0.00 17.26
N ARG A 54 -16.71 -1.14 17.81
CA ARG A 54 -15.42 -1.35 18.48
C ARG A 54 -14.66 -2.43 17.73
N PRO A 55 -13.63 -2.07 16.96
CA PRO A 55 -12.80 -3.07 16.30
C PRO A 55 -12.04 -3.92 17.34
N GLU A 56 -11.93 -5.20 17.09
CA GLU A 56 -11.00 -6.05 17.80
C GLU A 56 -9.59 -5.79 17.29
N LEU A 57 -8.68 -5.48 18.21
CA LEU A 57 -7.28 -5.13 17.88
C LEU A 57 -6.37 -6.24 18.41
N ASN A 58 -5.79 -7.00 17.50
CA ASN A 58 -4.79 -8.01 17.80
C ASN A 58 -3.39 -7.49 17.43
N SER A 59 -2.37 -7.85 18.20
CA SER A 59 -0.99 -7.48 17.92
C SER A 59 -0.14 -8.75 17.78
N ILE A 60 0.67 -8.76 16.72
CA ILE A 60 1.57 -9.87 16.38
C ILE A 60 2.99 -9.35 16.42
N SER A 61 3.88 -10.09 17.08
CA SER A 61 5.32 -9.82 17.12
C SER A 61 6.04 -11.12 16.78
N GLU A 62 6.68 -11.15 15.63
CA GLU A 62 7.41 -12.32 15.15
C GLU A 62 8.80 -11.92 14.65
N VAL A 63 9.73 -12.88 14.73
CA VAL A 63 11.09 -12.71 14.23
C VAL A 63 11.14 -13.21 12.79
N GLY A 64 11.54 -12.34 11.86
CA GLY A 64 11.64 -12.70 10.45
C GLY A 64 11.69 -11.48 9.53
N GLY A 65 11.69 -11.71 8.24
CA GLY A 65 11.51 -10.66 7.24
C GLY A 65 10.08 -10.15 7.26
N ALA A 66 9.90 -8.83 7.12
CA ALA A 66 8.56 -8.23 7.20
C ALA A 66 7.58 -8.81 6.17
N THR A 67 8.04 -9.05 4.95
CA THR A 67 7.22 -9.62 3.87
C THR A 67 6.76 -11.04 4.21
N GLU A 68 7.66 -11.88 4.68
CA GLU A 68 7.39 -13.28 5.04
C GLU A 68 6.36 -13.35 6.18
N VAL A 69 6.56 -12.57 7.24
CA VAL A 69 5.63 -12.51 8.38
C VAL A 69 4.25 -12.02 7.96
N ILE A 70 4.17 -10.98 7.11
CA ILE A 70 2.89 -10.46 6.60
C ILE A 70 2.19 -11.53 5.74
N MET A 71 2.90 -12.17 4.80
CA MET A 71 2.33 -13.21 3.93
C MET A 71 1.76 -14.37 4.75
N GLU A 72 2.54 -14.85 5.72
CA GLU A 72 2.12 -15.95 6.60
C GLU A 72 0.91 -15.54 7.48
N THR A 73 0.86 -14.31 7.94
CA THR A 73 -0.27 -13.79 8.72
C THR A 73 -1.54 -13.70 7.88
N VAL A 74 -1.43 -13.21 6.64
CA VAL A 74 -2.56 -13.12 5.70
C VAL A 74 -3.11 -14.52 5.40
N ASP A 75 -2.25 -15.49 5.12
CA ASP A 75 -2.67 -16.86 4.83
C ASP A 75 -3.39 -17.54 6.02
N LYS A 76 -3.01 -17.18 7.25
CA LYS A 76 -3.58 -17.77 8.47
C LYS A 76 -4.88 -17.09 8.93
N GLN A 77 -5.13 -15.84 8.60
CA GLN A 77 -6.13 -15.00 9.26
C GLN A 77 -7.17 -14.36 8.33
N ASP A 78 -7.34 -14.80 7.09
CA ASP A 78 -8.32 -14.27 6.14
C ASP A 78 -8.30 -12.72 6.06
N ILE A 79 -7.11 -12.14 5.88
CA ILE A 79 -6.90 -10.70 5.83
C ILE A 79 -7.33 -10.15 4.45
N SER A 80 -8.28 -9.23 4.45
CA SER A 80 -8.80 -8.63 3.21
C SER A 80 -7.98 -7.46 2.69
N LEU A 81 -7.19 -6.79 3.55
CA LEU A 81 -6.40 -5.61 3.19
C LEU A 81 -5.18 -5.49 4.10
N VAL A 82 -4.03 -5.26 3.53
CA VAL A 82 -2.82 -4.89 4.28
C VAL A 82 -2.58 -3.40 4.15
N VAL A 83 -2.33 -2.71 5.28
CA VAL A 83 -1.98 -1.29 5.30
C VAL A 83 -0.55 -1.14 5.79
N MET A 84 0.28 -0.43 5.03
CA MET A 84 1.66 -0.19 5.46
C MET A 84 2.17 1.21 5.04
N GLY A 85 3.17 1.71 5.77
CA GLY A 85 3.87 2.93 5.40
C GLY A 85 4.73 2.73 4.14
N MET A 86 4.83 3.76 3.30
CA MET A 86 5.66 3.71 2.09
C MET A 86 7.15 3.67 2.42
N SER A 87 7.59 4.33 3.50
CA SER A 87 9.00 4.45 3.91
C SER A 87 9.25 3.62 5.17
N GLY A 88 10.37 2.87 5.20
CA GLY A 88 10.82 2.16 6.40
C GLY A 88 11.65 3.05 7.33
N ALA A 89 11.94 2.56 8.53
CA ALA A 89 12.66 3.23 9.63
C ALA A 89 14.15 3.53 9.34
N GLY A 90 14.50 4.00 8.19
CA GLY A 90 15.90 4.33 7.82
C GLY A 90 16.03 5.15 6.55
N SER A 91 14.93 5.48 5.89
CA SER A 91 14.99 6.29 4.69
C SER A 91 15.03 7.77 5.04
N LEU A 92 16.15 8.43 4.76
CA LEU A 92 16.32 9.88 4.84
C LEU A 92 15.57 10.60 3.69
N GLU A 93 15.09 9.88 2.70
CA GLU A 93 14.37 10.44 1.56
C GLU A 93 12.85 10.28 1.74
N ARG A 94 12.15 11.39 1.79
CA ARG A 94 10.71 11.53 2.13
C ARG A 94 9.75 10.82 1.18
N PHE A 95 10.21 10.34 0.03
CA PHE A 95 9.37 9.81 -1.05
C PHE A 95 9.85 8.45 -1.59
N PHE A 96 10.58 7.71 -0.77
CA PHE A 96 11.15 6.44 -1.20
C PHE A 96 10.26 5.26 -0.75
N ILE A 97 9.85 4.43 -1.68
CA ILE A 97 9.17 3.18 -1.34
C ILE A 97 10.22 2.18 -0.82
N GLY A 98 10.08 1.76 0.42
CA GLY A 98 11.01 0.85 1.08
C GLY A 98 11.11 -0.51 0.38
N SER A 99 12.23 -1.21 0.59
CA SER A 99 12.46 -2.55 0.01
C SER A 99 11.37 -3.55 0.42
N ASN A 100 10.97 -3.55 1.69
CA ASN A 100 9.91 -4.43 2.21
C ASN A 100 8.56 -4.16 1.52
N THR A 101 8.22 -2.88 1.29
CA THR A 101 6.98 -2.50 0.58
C THR A 101 7.00 -2.98 -0.86
N ARG A 102 8.13 -2.82 -1.55
CA ARG A 102 8.30 -3.31 -2.94
C ARG A 102 8.20 -4.83 -3.02
N ASP A 103 8.88 -5.52 -2.11
CA ASP A 103 8.89 -6.97 -2.05
C ASP A 103 7.48 -7.52 -1.76
N LEU A 104 6.76 -6.89 -0.81
CA LEU A 104 5.38 -7.26 -0.52
C LEU A 104 4.47 -7.09 -1.74
N ILE A 105 4.49 -5.92 -2.40
CA ILE A 105 3.63 -5.67 -3.58
C ILE A 105 3.92 -6.66 -4.71
N ALA A 106 5.20 -7.01 -4.90
CA ALA A 106 5.57 -7.95 -5.95
C ALA A 106 5.05 -9.38 -5.70
N LYS A 107 4.84 -9.76 -4.43
CA LYS A 107 4.45 -11.12 -4.01
C LYS A 107 3.00 -11.24 -3.57
N ALA A 108 2.36 -10.13 -3.17
CA ALA A 108 1.02 -10.13 -2.60
C ALA A 108 -0.03 -10.65 -3.58
N ALA A 109 -0.90 -11.52 -3.10
CA ALA A 109 -2.15 -11.94 -3.76
C ALA A 109 -3.38 -11.18 -3.22
N PHE A 110 -3.18 -10.17 -2.39
CA PHE A 110 -4.17 -9.36 -1.69
C PHE A 110 -3.90 -7.86 -1.90
N PRO A 111 -4.91 -6.99 -1.71
CA PRO A 111 -4.73 -5.55 -1.81
C PRO A 111 -3.81 -4.99 -0.73
N VAL A 112 -2.96 -4.03 -1.11
CA VAL A 112 -2.05 -3.32 -0.20
C VAL A 112 -2.30 -1.82 -0.29
N LEU A 113 -2.66 -1.20 0.85
CA LEU A 113 -2.81 0.24 0.97
C LEU A 113 -1.51 0.85 1.53
N LEU A 114 -0.87 1.66 0.72
CA LEU A 114 0.36 2.36 1.06
C LEU A 114 0.05 3.77 1.54
N ILE A 115 0.59 4.12 2.70
CA ILE A 115 0.39 5.45 3.30
C ILE A 115 1.72 6.20 3.24
N PRO A 116 1.78 7.40 2.61
CA PRO A 116 2.96 8.26 2.65
C PRO A 116 3.29 8.69 4.09
N SER A 117 4.59 8.86 4.41
CA SER A 117 5.05 9.16 5.78
C SER A 117 4.53 10.49 6.35
N GLU A 118 4.28 11.46 5.49
CA GLU A 118 3.79 12.79 5.88
C GLU A 118 2.27 12.95 5.62
N TYR A 119 1.58 11.87 5.28
CA TYR A 119 0.14 11.95 5.02
C TYR A 119 -0.64 12.26 6.28
N VAL A 120 -1.39 13.36 6.22
CA VAL A 120 -2.37 13.70 7.24
C VAL A 120 -3.72 13.16 6.79
N TYR A 121 -4.34 12.33 7.63
CA TYR A 121 -5.63 11.72 7.31
C TYR A 121 -6.67 12.76 6.91
N GLN A 122 -7.32 12.51 5.79
CA GLN A 122 -8.48 13.24 5.30
C GLN A 122 -9.56 12.23 4.93
N PRO A 123 -10.85 12.60 5.08
CA PRO A 123 -11.94 11.74 4.62
C PRO A 123 -11.82 11.43 3.13
N ILE A 124 -11.89 10.17 2.78
CA ILE A 124 -11.84 9.74 1.38
C ILE A 124 -13.18 10.07 0.72
N LYS A 125 -13.18 11.03 -0.21
CA LYS A 125 -14.36 11.45 -0.97
C LYS A 125 -14.23 11.12 -2.45
N LYS A 126 -13.01 11.06 -2.97
CA LYS A 126 -12.72 10.77 -4.37
C LYS A 126 -11.57 9.79 -4.49
N ILE A 127 -11.80 8.71 -5.21
CA ILE A 127 -10.82 7.67 -5.50
C ILE A 127 -10.52 7.72 -7.00
N ALA A 128 -9.26 7.93 -7.38
CA ALA A 128 -8.83 7.76 -8.76
C ALA A 128 -8.39 6.32 -8.98
N PHE A 129 -9.03 5.60 -9.87
CA PHE A 129 -8.59 4.28 -10.32
C PHE A 129 -7.91 4.41 -11.68
N ALA A 130 -6.61 4.12 -11.75
CA ALA A 130 -5.86 4.12 -13.00
C ALA A 130 -5.98 2.76 -13.68
N THR A 131 -6.41 2.74 -14.95
CA THR A 131 -6.66 1.52 -15.72
C THR A 131 -6.09 1.60 -17.14
N ASP A 132 -5.61 0.47 -17.63
CA ASP A 132 -5.30 0.22 -19.05
C ASP A 132 -6.48 -0.43 -19.79
N LEU A 133 -7.68 -0.38 -19.20
CA LEU A 133 -8.91 -1.02 -19.69
C LEU A 133 -8.81 -2.55 -19.81
N ASN A 134 -7.99 -3.18 -19.00
CA ASN A 134 -7.92 -4.62 -18.91
C ASN A 134 -9.23 -5.18 -18.33
N LYS A 135 -9.74 -6.26 -18.90
CA LYS A 135 -10.99 -6.89 -18.42
C LYS A 135 -10.92 -7.34 -16.95
N GLY A 136 -9.74 -7.72 -16.47
CA GLY A 136 -9.52 -8.07 -15.06
C GLY A 136 -9.77 -6.92 -14.10
N ASP A 137 -9.65 -5.65 -14.55
CA ASP A 137 -9.90 -4.48 -13.73
C ASP A 137 -11.36 -4.35 -13.30
N ILE A 138 -12.28 -5.00 -13.99
CA ILE A 138 -13.71 -5.01 -13.62
C ILE A 138 -13.91 -5.68 -12.25
N ASN A 139 -13.19 -6.77 -11.98
CA ASN A 139 -13.26 -7.44 -10.67
C ASN A 139 -12.65 -6.56 -9.58
N VAL A 140 -11.55 -5.88 -9.90
CA VAL A 140 -10.93 -4.91 -8.99
C VAL A 140 -11.88 -3.76 -8.70
N LEU A 141 -12.55 -3.21 -9.71
CA LEU A 141 -13.54 -2.14 -9.56
C LEU A 141 -14.75 -2.58 -8.74
N HIS A 142 -15.15 -3.85 -8.80
CA HIS A 142 -16.17 -4.39 -7.90
C HIS A 142 -15.74 -4.30 -6.44
N THR A 143 -14.53 -4.75 -6.12
CA THR A 143 -13.97 -4.65 -4.75
C THR A 143 -13.78 -3.19 -4.34
N LEU A 144 -13.26 -2.36 -5.24
CA LEU A 144 -13.08 -0.93 -4.99
C LEU A 144 -14.41 -0.21 -4.73
N ALA A 145 -15.49 -0.62 -5.41
CA ALA A 145 -16.83 -0.11 -5.15
C ALA A 145 -17.33 -0.47 -3.74
N CYS A 146 -17.04 -1.68 -3.26
CA CYS A 146 -17.34 -2.07 -1.87
C CYS A 146 -16.57 -1.21 -0.87
N PHE A 147 -15.29 -0.96 -1.13
CA PHE A 147 -14.47 -0.06 -0.32
C PHE A 147 -15.00 1.38 -0.36
N ALA A 148 -15.31 1.92 -1.54
CA ALA A 148 -15.81 3.28 -1.73
C ALA A 148 -17.15 3.52 -1.03
N LYS A 149 -18.04 2.51 -0.97
CA LYS A 149 -19.31 2.58 -0.26
C LYS A 149 -19.16 2.93 1.21
N VAL A 150 -18.11 2.44 1.87
CA VAL A 150 -17.85 2.71 3.29
C VAL A 150 -17.63 4.21 3.54
N PHE A 151 -17.03 4.90 2.56
CA PHE A 151 -16.70 6.33 2.64
C PHE A 151 -17.69 7.22 1.88
N ASP A 152 -18.68 6.63 1.23
CA ASP A 152 -19.56 7.32 0.30
C ASP A 152 -18.80 8.10 -0.80
N ALA A 153 -17.68 7.53 -1.29
CA ALA A 153 -16.72 8.18 -2.16
C ALA A 153 -17.01 7.98 -3.65
N ASP A 154 -16.75 8.99 -4.47
CA ASP A 154 -16.79 8.88 -5.94
C ASP A 154 -15.58 8.10 -6.46
N ILE A 155 -15.78 7.23 -7.46
CA ILE A 155 -14.69 6.54 -8.17
C ILE A 155 -14.52 7.18 -9.54
N GLN A 156 -13.36 7.77 -9.78
CA GLN A 156 -12.93 8.25 -11.10
C GLN A 156 -12.11 7.15 -11.78
N ILE A 157 -12.64 6.58 -12.84
CA ILE A 157 -11.98 5.55 -13.65
C ILE A 157 -11.15 6.27 -14.70
N ASN A 158 -9.85 6.38 -14.48
CA ASN A 158 -8.93 7.15 -15.29
C ASN A 158 -8.16 6.25 -16.26
N HIS A 159 -8.40 6.45 -17.54
CA HIS A 159 -7.61 5.85 -18.59
C HIS A 159 -6.64 6.90 -19.14
N ILE A 160 -5.34 6.63 -19.03
CA ILE A 160 -4.30 7.53 -19.49
C ILE A 160 -3.79 7.03 -20.83
N THR A 161 -3.90 7.87 -21.88
CA THR A 161 -3.38 7.58 -23.21
C THR A 161 -2.13 8.39 -23.48
N ASP A 162 -1.12 7.73 -24.10
CA ASP A 162 0.04 8.42 -24.65
C ASP A 162 -0.36 9.05 -25.99
N THR A 163 -0.19 10.37 -26.06
CA THR A 163 -0.52 11.14 -27.28
C THR A 163 0.27 10.71 -28.52
N LYS A 164 1.39 9.99 -28.34
CA LYS A 164 2.21 9.47 -29.44
C LYS A 164 1.63 8.21 -30.07
N TYR A 165 0.82 7.45 -29.32
CA TYR A 165 0.32 6.15 -29.72
C TYR A 165 -1.21 6.07 -29.78
N GLU A 166 -1.90 7.22 -29.69
CA GLU A 166 -3.36 7.28 -29.74
C GLU A 166 -3.87 6.67 -31.06
N THR A 167 -4.51 5.52 -30.96
CA THR A 167 -5.19 4.87 -32.08
C THR A 167 -6.70 5.03 -31.93
N GLY A 168 -7.43 5.20 -33.05
CA GLY A 168 -8.91 5.30 -33.00
C GLY A 168 -9.63 4.13 -32.34
N GLY A 169 -8.88 3.06 -31.98
CA GLY A 169 -9.39 1.90 -31.24
C GLY A 169 -9.60 2.10 -29.75
N ASP A 170 -9.01 3.14 -29.13
CA ASP A 170 -9.08 3.33 -27.69
C ASP A 170 -10.49 3.69 -27.21
N LYS A 171 -11.25 4.40 -28.03
CA LYS A 171 -12.67 4.71 -27.74
C LYS A 171 -13.51 3.43 -27.70
N TYR A 172 -13.35 2.53 -28.67
CA TYR A 172 -14.10 1.26 -28.66
C TYR A 172 -13.77 0.38 -27.46
N LYS A 173 -12.50 0.35 -27.05
CA LYS A 173 -12.08 -0.37 -25.84
C LYS A 173 -12.72 0.22 -24.60
N ALA A 174 -12.72 1.55 -24.46
CA ALA A 174 -13.33 2.23 -23.35
C ALA A 174 -14.84 1.99 -23.29
N ASP A 175 -15.55 2.13 -24.41
CA ASP A 175 -17.00 1.88 -24.48
C ASP A 175 -17.33 0.41 -24.11
N ALA A 176 -16.58 -0.55 -24.66
CA ALA A 176 -16.78 -1.97 -24.35
C ALA A 176 -16.49 -2.28 -22.87
N PHE A 177 -15.44 -1.71 -22.32
CA PHE A 177 -15.08 -1.84 -20.91
C PHE A 177 -16.18 -1.28 -20.01
N MET A 178 -16.68 -0.07 -20.29
CA MET A 178 -17.72 0.57 -19.49
C MET A 178 -19.06 -0.18 -19.56
N VAL A 179 -19.44 -0.70 -20.73
CA VAL A 179 -20.62 -1.55 -20.86
C VAL A 179 -20.52 -2.82 -20.01
N GLU A 180 -19.38 -3.46 -20.00
CA GLU A 180 -19.15 -4.66 -19.18
C GLU A 180 -19.10 -4.33 -17.69
N LEU A 181 -18.45 -3.23 -17.32
CA LEU A 181 -18.38 -2.74 -15.95
C LEU A 181 -19.77 -2.49 -15.36
N TYR A 182 -20.64 -1.73 -16.04
CA TYR A 182 -21.97 -1.42 -15.55
C TYR A 182 -22.90 -2.63 -15.45
N LYS A 183 -22.62 -3.71 -16.17
CA LYS A 183 -23.33 -4.98 -16.00
C LYS A 183 -22.94 -5.72 -14.72
N LYS A 184 -21.72 -5.58 -14.28
CA LYS A 184 -21.13 -6.36 -13.15
C LYS A 184 -21.05 -5.59 -11.86
N VAL A 185 -20.91 -4.27 -11.91
CA VAL A 185 -20.69 -3.44 -10.73
C VAL A 185 -21.85 -2.46 -10.53
N THR A 186 -22.58 -2.65 -9.44
CA THR A 186 -23.69 -1.78 -9.05
C THR A 186 -23.20 -0.71 -8.07
N TYR A 187 -22.62 0.35 -8.60
CA TYR A 187 -22.23 1.53 -7.83
C TYR A 187 -22.44 2.79 -8.67
N SER A 188 -23.31 3.69 -8.22
CA SER A 188 -23.74 4.84 -9.04
C SER A 188 -22.72 5.98 -9.13
N LYS A 189 -21.75 6.02 -8.20
CA LYS A 189 -20.73 7.07 -8.13
C LYS A 189 -19.45 6.67 -8.85
N MET A 190 -19.56 6.16 -10.08
CA MET A 190 -18.42 5.83 -10.94
C MET A 190 -18.47 6.66 -12.21
N HIS A 191 -17.34 7.31 -12.53
CA HIS A 191 -17.21 8.19 -13.68
C HIS A 191 -15.95 7.87 -14.47
N TYR A 192 -16.07 7.74 -15.79
CA TYR A 192 -14.94 7.50 -16.68
C TYR A 192 -14.31 8.82 -17.12
N HIS A 193 -12.98 8.86 -17.06
CA HIS A 193 -12.17 10.00 -17.51
C HIS A 193 -11.04 9.53 -18.42
N LEU A 194 -10.94 10.13 -19.59
CA LEU A 194 -9.81 9.97 -20.50
C LEU A 194 -8.80 11.10 -20.24
N ILE A 195 -7.58 10.73 -19.87
CA ILE A 195 -6.49 11.66 -19.64
C ILE A 195 -5.49 11.51 -20.79
N LYS A 196 -5.32 12.58 -21.55
CA LYS A 196 -4.30 12.66 -22.59
C LYS A 196 -3.02 13.21 -22.01
N SER A 197 -1.95 12.45 -22.07
CA SER A 197 -0.65 12.82 -21.52
C SER A 197 0.48 12.45 -22.49
N MET A 198 1.69 12.96 -22.26
CA MET A 198 2.88 12.59 -23.03
C MET A 198 3.27 11.13 -22.79
N ASP A 199 3.01 10.63 -21.61
CA ASP A 199 3.13 9.24 -21.18
C ASP A 199 2.27 8.98 -19.93
N VAL A 200 2.20 7.71 -19.51
CA VAL A 200 1.40 7.28 -18.36
C VAL A 200 1.93 7.89 -17.06
N ASP A 201 3.25 7.99 -16.90
CA ASP A 201 3.88 8.51 -15.68
C ASP A 201 3.54 9.97 -15.44
N HIS A 202 3.58 10.80 -16.47
CA HIS A 202 3.15 12.20 -16.41
C HIS A 202 1.65 12.33 -16.10
N GLY A 203 0.82 11.49 -16.69
CA GLY A 203 -0.62 11.49 -16.42
C GLY A 203 -0.95 11.12 -14.97
N LEU A 204 -0.26 10.14 -14.39
CA LEU A 204 -0.41 9.75 -13.00
C LEU A 204 0.13 10.79 -12.01
N ASN A 205 1.26 11.42 -12.33
CA ASN A 205 1.76 12.54 -11.54
C ASN A 205 0.80 13.73 -11.57
N TRP A 206 0.22 14.02 -12.72
CA TRP A 206 -0.80 15.07 -12.83
C TRP A 206 -2.03 14.74 -11.97
N LEU A 207 -2.51 13.49 -11.95
CA LEU A 207 -3.59 13.04 -11.07
C LEU A 207 -3.24 13.24 -9.59
N ASN A 208 -2.03 12.89 -9.19
CA ASN A 208 -1.57 13.04 -7.82
C ASN A 208 -1.49 14.51 -7.38
N GLU A 209 -1.07 15.41 -8.28
CA GLU A 209 -0.87 16.82 -7.94
C GLU A 209 -2.13 17.68 -8.15
N HIS A 210 -2.93 17.38 -9.17
CA HIS A 210 -4.02 18.24 -9.62
C HIS A 210 -5.38 17.56 -9.69
N GLY A 211 -5.42 16.22 -9.54
CA GLY A 211 -6.66 15.44 -9.69
C GLY A 211 -7.70 15.68 -8.59
N GLN A 212 -7.32 16.38 -7.52
CA GLN A 212 -8.19 16.60 -6.34
C GLN A 212 -8.83 15.29 -5.86
N VAL A 213 -8.01 14.25 -5.79
CA VAL A 213 -8.40 12.93 -5.32
C VAL A 213 -7.74 12.65 -3.97
N ASP A 214 -8.37 11.80 -3.17
CA ASP A 214 -7.93 11.50 -1.81
C ASP A 214 -7.19 10.15 -1.72
N LEU A 215 -7.39 9.30 -2.73
CA LEU A 215 -6.80 7.97 -2.85
C LEU A 215 -6.54 7.65 -4.32
N LEU A 216 -5.35 7.17 -4.63
CA LEU A 216 -5.03 6.58 -5.93
C LEU A 216 -5.11 5.05 -5.81
N ALA A 217 -5.83 4.41 -6.73
CA ALA A 217 -5.94 2.95 -6.81
C ALA A 217 -5.48 2.45 -8.18
N MET A 218 -4.81 1.31 -8.23
CA MET A 218 -4.35 0.69 -9.47
C MET A 218 -4.04 -0.79 -9.29
N VAL A 219 -3.92 -1.49 -10.42
CA VAL A 219 -3.44 -2.88 -10.46
C VAL A 219 -1.95 -2.92 -10.71
N HIS A 220 -1.21 -3.70 -9.91
CA HIS A 220 0.22 -3.94 -10.14
C HIS A 220 0.39 -4.88 -11.34
N ARG A 221 0.93 -4.38 -12.45
CA ARG A 221 1.29 -5.17 -13.63
C ARG A 221 2.74 -4.90 -14.02
N PRO A 222 3.44 -5.91 -14.58
CA PRO A 222 4.75 -5.68 -15.20
C PRO A 222 4.64 -4.53 -16.23
N HIS A 223 5.61 -3.63 -16.24
CA HIS A 223 5.66 -2.44 -17.11
C HIS A 223 4.66 -1.31 -16.80
N ASN A 224 3.99 -1.31 -15.65
CA ASN A 224 3.18 -0.18 -15.20
C ASN A 224 4.01 0.86 -14.44
N PHE A 225 3.38 2.03 -14.17
CA PHE A 225 3.91 3.12 -13.35
C PHE A 225 4.53 2.65 -12.01
N LEU A 226 3.96 1.65 -11.36
CA LEU A 226 4.56 1.06 -10.15
C LEU A 226 5.97 0.52 -10.42
N THR A 227 6.23 -0.03 -11.60
CA THR A 227 7.58 -0.49 -11.97
C THR A 227 8.56 0.69 -12.05
N SER A 228 8.14 1.84 -12.56
CA SER A 228 8.96 3.05 -12.60
C SER A 228 9.14 3.69 -11.21
N LEU A 229 8.11 3.66 -10.36
CA LEU A 229 8.21 4.05 -8.95
C LEU A 229 9.18 3.14 -8.18
N PHE A 230 9.27 1.87 -8.55
CA PHE A 230 10.12 0.87 -7.90
C PHE A 230 11.51 0.76 -8.50
N ALA A 231 11.71 1.17 -9.74
CA ALA A 231 12.96 1.00 -10.48
C ALA A 231 14.06 2.02 -10.14
N GLY A 232 14.23 2.41 -8.94
CA GLY A 232 15.23 3.24 -8.27
C GLY A 232 16.57 3.58 -8.95
N SER A 233 16.61 3.92 -10.25
CA SER A 233 17.80 4.50 -10.87
C SER A 233 17.45 5.41 -12.05
N HIS A 234 17.95 6.63 -12.05
CA HIS A 234 17.95 7.65 -13.11
C HIS A 234 16.61 8.30 -13.53
N THR A 235 15.44 7.73 -13.31
CA THR A 235 14.14 8.41 -13.43
C THR A 235 13.73 9.13 -12.15
N GLN A 236 14.63 9.29 -11.20
CA GLN A 236 14.42 9.92 -9.88
C GLN A 236 13.82 11.33 -9.90
N LYS A 237 13.72 11.98 -11.05
CA LYS A 237 13.12 13.32 -11.14
C LYS A 237 11.60 13.32 -11.22
N LEU A 238 10.97 12.23 -11.65
CA LEU A 238 9.52 12.15 -11.85
C LEU A 238 8.78 11.37 -10.75
N ALA A 239 9.42 10.35 -10.15
CA ALA A 239 8.84 9.53 -9.07
C ALA A 239 8.77 10.24 -7.69
N ARG A 240 8.98 11.55 -7.64
CA ARG A 240 9.32 12.27 -6.39
C ARG A 240 8.17 12.57 -5.45
N HIS A 241 6.90 12.37 -5.82
CA HIS A 241 5.85 13.01 -5.03
C HIS A 241 4.53 12.24 -4.95
N VAL A 242 4.53 10.94 -4.63
CA VAL A 242 3.27 10.31 -4.23
C VAL A 242 2.90 10.83 -2.84
N THR A 243 2.05 11.85 -2.82
CA THR A 243 1.56 12.48 -1.60
C THR A 243 0.24 11.90 -1.13
N LEU A 244 -0.42 11.12 -1.98
CA LEU A 244 -1.69 10.46 -1.72
C LEU A 244 -1.49 9.01 -1.27
N PRO A 245 -2.38 8.48 -0.45
CA PRO A 245 -2.47 7.04 -0.23
C PRO A 245 -2.63 6.30 -1.56
N LEU A 246 -1.95 5.16 -1.69
CA LEU A 246 -1.96 4.34 -2.89
C LEU A 246 -2.47 2.93 -2.58
N LEU A 247 -3.62 2.56 -3.15
CA LEU A 247 -4.20 1.22 -3.04
C LEU A 247 -3.78 0.39 -4.25
N VAL A 248 -2.95 -0.61 -4.00
CA VAL A 248 -2.40 -1.49 -5.03
C VAL A 248 -3.10 -2.84 -4.97
N PHE A 249 -3.69 -3.24 -6.09
CA PHE A 249 -4.26 -4.57 -6.26
C PHE A 249 -3.26 -5.47 -6.99
N PRO A 250 -3.18 -6.76 -6.63
CA PRO A 250 -2.38 -7.72 -7.38
C PRO A 250 -2.95 -7.93 -8.79
N PRO A 251 -2.13 -8.42 -9.75
CA PRO A 251 -2.63 -8.86 -11.04
C PRO A 251 -3.62 -10.01 -10.81
N GLU A 252 -4.68 -10.08 -11.63
CA GLU A 252 -5.70 -11.14 -11.59
C GLU A 252 -6.54 -11.19 -10.29
N TYR A 253 -6.55 -10.12 -9.50
CA TYR A 253 -7.37 -10.05 -8.28
C TYR A 253 -8.85 -10.26 -8.58
N GLY A 254 -9.50 -11.16 -7.83
CA GLY A 254 -10.91 -11.49 -8.02
C GLY A 254 -11.23 -12.32 -9.26
N ALA A 255 -10.24 -12.93 -9.91
CA ALA A 255 -10.45 -13.83 -11.05
C ALA A 255 -11.10 -15.16 -10.68
N THR A 256 -11.27 -15.44 -9.38
CA THR A 256 -11.79 -16.71 -8.85
C THR A 256 -13.12 -16.47 -8.11
N ILE A 257 -14.13 -15.96 -8.81
CA ILE A 257 -15.54 -16.03 -8.37
C ILE A 257 -16.39 -16.55 -9.51
#